data_adc833535994a324195133989be2c796
#
_entry.id   adc833535994a324195133989be2c796
#
_cell.length_a   1.000
_cell.length_b   1.000
_cell.length_c   1.000
_cell.angle_alpha   90.00
_cell.angle_beta   90.00
_cell.angle_gamma   90.00
#
_symmetry.space_group_name_H-M   'P 1'
#
loop_
_entity.id
_entity.type
_entity.pdbx_description
1 polymer ?
#
loop_
_entity_poly.entity_id
_entity_poly.type
_entity_poly.pdbx_seq_one_letter_code
_entity_poly.pdbx_strand_id
1 'polypeptide(L)'
;TSFMLLHTLGELRLEGSEFQRSKALLLLTYLALEGSRERQFLARLFWPGMDNALGNLAVTLARLKKAAPDALETDNIYVKTTIQTDTQLLDTAFSNKAWHEVLELYKGSFLQGVHSDDWNTEIEEWVYQKREAFASKAREALLHIAQEEAKNQQFDSAAQYALKAYHLKAAPEPELE
;
A
#
# COMPACT_ATOMS: atom_id res chain seq x y z
N THR A 1 -14.23 15.86 -12.55
CA THR A 1 -13.14 15.51 -11.62
C THR A 1 -12.93 14.01 -11.63
N SER A 2 -11.94 13.55 -12.36
CA SER A 2 -11.55 12.14 -12.31
C SER A 2 -10.78 11.89 -11.00
N PHE A 3 -11.33 11.05 -10.14
CA PHE A 3 -10.63 10.57 -8.97
C PHE A 3 -9.60 9.53 -9.42
N MET A 4 -8.31 9.86 -9.30
CA MET A 4 -7.24 8.91 -9.54
C MET A 4 -7.08 8.01 -8.32
N LEU A 5 -6.95 6.71 -8.57
CA LEU A 5 -6.65 5.73 -7.55
C LEU A 5 -5.20 5.27 -7.70
N LEU A 6 -4.47 5.27 -6.60
CA LEU A 6 -3.13 4.69 -6.53
C LEU A 6 -3.24 3.23 -6.08
N HIS A 7 -2.94 2.32 -6.98
CA HIS A 7 -2.91 0.89 -6.70
C HIS A 7 -1.59 0.51 -6.05
N THR A 8 -1.66 -0.08 -4.86
CA THR A 8 -0.50 -0.47 -4.06
C THR A 8 -0.53 -1.94 -3.61
N LEU A 9 -1.71 -2.57 -3.66
CA LEU A 9 -1.88 -3.98 -3.33
C LEU A 9 -1.72 -4.83 -4.59
N GLY A 10 -0.54 -5.44 -4.72
CA GLY A 10 -0.06 -6.04 -5.95
C GLY A 10 0.86 -5.08 -6.68
N GLU A 11 0.65 -4.89 -7.96
CA GLU A 11 1.45 -3.95 -8.76
C GLU A 11 1.23 -2.50 -8.32
N LEU A 12 2.32 -1.77 -8.14
CA LEU A 12 2.29 -0.33 -7.86
C LEU A 12 2.02 0.44 -9.16
N ARG A 13 0.87 1.08 -9.27
CA ARG A 13 0.52 1.86 -10.46
C ARG A 13 -0.48 2.96 -10.15
N LEU A 14 -0.40 4.03 -10.92
CA LEU A 14 -1.34 5.14 -10.86
C LEU A 14 -2.41 4.94 -11.94
N GLU A 15 -3.67 4.83 -11.52
CA GLU A 15 -4.79 4.57 -12.44
C GLU A 15 -4.95 5.71 -13.44
N GLY A 16 -5.13 5.34 -14.71
CA GLY A 16 -5.30 6.31 -15.78
C GLY A 16 -4.02 7.01 -16.23
N SER A 17 -2.86 6.57 -15.76
CA SER A 17 -1.56 7.14 -16.10
C SER A 17 -0.55 6.05 -16.49
N GLU A 18 0.32 6.37 -17.43
CA GLU A 18 1.45 5.52 -17.82
C GLU A 18 2.72 5.80 -16.98
N PHE A 19 2.62 6.69 -16.01
CA PHE A 19 3.73 7.03 -15.14
C PHE A 19 4.13 5.84 -14.26
N GLN A 20 5.38 5.39 -14.38
CA GLN A 20 5.86 4.16 -13.73
C GLN A 20 7.18 4.32 -12.98
N ARG A 21 7.51 5.51 -12.54
CA ARG A 21 8.72 5.72 -11.73
C ARG A 21 8.47 5.24 -10.30
N SER A 22 9.06 4.10 -9.97
CA SER A 22 8.81 3.39 -8.71
C SER A 22 9.09 4.24 -7.48
N LYS A 23 10.20 4.98 -7.45
CA LYS A 23 10.55 5.82 -6.30
C LYS A 23 9.57 6.97 -6.11
N ALA A 24 9.13 7.59 -7.19
CA ALA A 24 8.13 8.65 -7.14
C ALA A 24 6.77 8.12 -6.65
N LEU A 25 6.34 6.97 -7.14
CA LEU A 25 5.10 6.33 -6.70
C LEU A 25 5.21 5.83 -5.25
N LEU A 26 6.37 5.37 -4.83
CA LEU A 26 6.62 5.01 -3.42
C LEU A 26 6.50 6.23 -2.50
N LEU A 27 7.07 7.36 -2.90
CA LEU A 27 6.93 8.63 -2.17
C LEU A 27 5.46 9.03 -2.03
N LEU A 28 4.71 8.95 -3.13
CA LEU A 28 3.28 9.25 -3.14
C LEU A 28 2.50 8.30 -2.21
N THR A 29 2.82 7.02 -2.24
CA THR A 29 2.24 6.01 -1.35
C THR A 29 2.52 6.33 0.11
N TYR A 30 3.76 6.66 0.44
CA TYR A 30 4.15 7.03 1.79
C TYR A 30 3.35 8.23 2.31
N LEU A 31 3.25 9.29 1.50
CA LEU A 31 2.47 10.49 1.85
C LEU A 31 0.97 10.17 2.00
N ALA A 32 0.43 9.30 1.16
CA ALA A 32 -0.98 8.90 1.23
C ALA A 32 -1.31 8.15 2.52
N LEU A 33 -0.40 7.29 2.97
CA LEU A 33 -0.62 6.48 4.17
C LEU A 33 -0.23 7.20 5.46
N GLU A 34 0.83 8.00 5.45
CA GLU A 34 1.38 8.62 6.65
C GLU A 34 0.99 10.10 6.82
N GLY A 35 0.48 10.73 5.78
CA GLY A 35 0.05 12.14 5.82
C GLY A 35 1.14 13.13 5.46
N SER A 36 0.87 14.41 5.68
CA SER A 36 1.80 15.52 5.36
C SER A 36 3.15 15.35 6.04
N ARG A 37 4.21 15.64 5.29
CA ARG A 37 5.60 15.56 5.79
C ARG A 37 6.41 16.77 5.31
N GLU A 38 7.43 17.13 6.10
CA GLU A 38 8.39 18.16 5.71
C GLU A 38 9.27 17.70 4.56
N ARG A 39 9.61 18.61 3.67
CA ARG A 39 10.51 18.34 2.54
C ARG A 39 11.86 17.78 3.01
N GLN A 40 12.43 18.34 4.06
CA GLN A 40 13.71 17.85 4.60
C GLN A 40 13.62 16.41 5.11
N PHE A 41 12.54 16.07 5.76
CA PHE A 41 12.28 14.70 6.21
C PHE A 41 12.22 13.73 5.03
N LEU A 42 11.45 14.05 4.01
CA LEU A 42 11.31 13.21 2.81
C LEU A 42 12.63 13.07 2.05
N ALA A 43 13.39 14.16 1.93
CA ALA A 43 14.69 14.14 1.27
C ALA A 43 15.67 13.20 1.96
N ARG A 44 15.74 13.23 3.29
CA ARG A 44 16.59 12.31 4.07
C ARG A 44 16.12 10.87 3.97
N LEU A 45 14.82 10.66 3.98
CA LEU A 45 14.22 9.32 3.95
C LEU A 45 14.43 8.63 2.60
N PHE A 46 14.23 9.34 1.49
CA PHE A 46 14.25 8.76 0.14
C PHE A 46 15.60 8.90 -0.58
N TRP A 47 16.43 9.84 -0.16
CA TRP A 47 17.79 10.04 -0.71
C TRP A 47 18.82 10.14 0.42
N PRO A 48 18.99 9.04 1.19
CA PRO A 48 19.88 9.08 2.37
C PRO A 48 21.33 9.31 1.95
N GLY A 49 21.99 10.25 2.63
CA GLY A 49 23.41 10.52 2.43
C GLY A 49 23.77 11.23 1.11
N MET A 50 22.78 11.67 0.34
CA MET A 50 23.02 12.37 -0.92
C MET A 50 23.06 13.89 -0.70
N ASP A 51 24.08 14.56 -1.28
CA ASP A 51 24.27 16.00 -1.12
C ASP A 51 23.12 16.83 -1.70
N ASN A 52 22.52 16.36 -2.81
CA ASN A 52 21.44 17.05 -3.50
C ASN A 52 20.07 16.41 -3.25
N ALA A 53 19.84 15.88 -2.05
CA ALA A 53 18.59 15.21 -1.70
C ALA A 53 17.35 16.10 -1.90
N LEU A 54 17.40 17.36 -1.47
CA LEU A 54 16.30 18.33 -1.67
C LEU A 54 16.04 18.61 -3.15
N GLY A 55 17.09 18.71 -3.97
CA GLY A 55 16.95 18.88 -5.42
C GLY A 55 16.32 17.65 -6.07
N ASN A 56 16.74 16.48 -5.68
CA ASN A 56 16.14 15.20 -6.13
C ASN A 56 14.66 15.11 -5.78
N LEU A 57 14.30 15.51 -4.56
CA LEU A 57 12.91 15.60 -4.14
C LEU A 57 12.11 16.56 -5.01
N ALA A 58 12.65 17.77 -5.27
CA ALA A 58 11.98 18.78 -6.08
C ALA A 58 11.69 18.26 -7.49
N VAL A 59 12.64 17.59 -8.12
CA VAL A 59 12.46 16.95 -9.44
C VAL A 59 11.38 15.87 -9.40
N THR A 60 11.40 15.02 -8.39
CA THR A 60 10.42 13.96 -8.22
C THR A 60 9.01 14.52 -8.03
N LEU A 61 8.85 15.55 -7.20
CA LEU A 61 7.56 16.22 -6.99
C LEU A 61 7.05 16.88 -8.27
N ALA A 62 7.94 17.50 -9.06
CA ALA A 62 7.56 18.10 -10.34
C ALA A 62 7.04 17.04 -11.32
N ARG A 63 7.67 15.87 -11.38
CA ARG A 63 7.23 14.74 -12.21
C ARG A 63 5.87 14.20 -11.76
N LEU A 64 5.66 14.07 -10.45
CA LEU A 64 4.37 13.64 -9.89
C LEU A 64 3.27 14.64 -10.18
N LYS A 65 3.53 15.93 -10.05
CA LYS A 65 2.56 16.99 -10.38
C LYS A 65 2.17 16.96 -11.84
N LYS A 66 3.10 16.63 -12.72
CA LYS A 66 2.82 16.50 -14.16
C LYS A 66 1.94 15.28 -14.45
N ALA A 67 2.19 14.16 -13.76
CA ALA A 67 1.43 12.91 -13.92
C ALA A 67 0.04 12.98 -13.27
N ALA A 68 -0.07 13.66 -12.15
CA ALA A 68 -1.30 13.78 -11.35
C ALA A 68 -1.40 15.18 -10.73
N PRO A 69 -1.82 16.20 -11.51
CA PRO A 69 -1.77 17.61 -11.09
C PRO A 69 -2.51 17.91 -9.79
N ASP A 70 -3.62 17.22 -9.54
CA ASP A 70 -4.46 17.46 -8.37
C ASP A 70 -4.10 16.60 -7.16
N ALA A 71 -3.11 15.69 -7.30
CA ALA A 71 -2.76 14.74 -6.25
C ALA A 71 -1.85 15.31 -5.17
N LEU A 72 -1.09 16.36 -5.47
CA LEU A 72 -0.09 16.93 -4.57
C LEU A 72 -0.39 18.38 -4.23
N GLU A 73 -0.27 18.68 -2.95
CA GLU A 73 -0.24 20.04 -2.42
C GLU A 73 1.13 20.27 -1.77
N THR A 74 1.84 21.30 -2.22
CA THR A 74 3.18 21.58 -1.71
C THR A 74 3.34 23.07 -1.41
N ASP A 75 4.07 23.34 -0.34
CA ASP A 75 4.60 24.68 -0.05
C ASP A 75 6.13 24.59 0.10
N ASN A 76 6.75 25.62 0.67
CA ASN A 76 8.21 25.66 0.85
C ASN A 76 8.72 24.66 1.88
N ILE A 77 7.85 24.17 2.77
CA ILE A 77 8.22 23.33 3.92
C ILE A 77 7.59 21.94 3.83
N TYR A 78 6.30 21.86 3.49
CA TYR A 78 5.51 20.63 3.56
C TYR A 78 5.09 20.10 2.20
N VAL A 79 4.89 18.80 2.16
CA VAL A 79 4.31 18.06 1.03
C VAL A 79 3.15 17.22 1.55
N LYS A 80 2.03 17.26 0.84
CA LYS A 80 0.81 16.55 1.17
C LYS A 80 0.20 15.95 -0.09
N THR A 81 -0.47 14.81 0.03
CA THR A 81 -1.28 14.25 -1.04
C THR A 81 -2.73 14.04 -0.58
N THR A 82 -3.65 14.19 -1.51
CA THR A 82 -5.08 13.87 -1.33
C THR A 82 -5.49 12.63 -2.13
N ILE A 83 -4.52 11.95 -2.76
CA ILE A 83 -4.81 10.78 -3.58
C ILE A 83 -5.37 9.64 -2.74
N GLN A 84 -6.37 8.95 -3.29
CA GLN A 84 -6.92 7.75 -2.66
C GLN A 84 -6.10 6.52 -3.06
N THR A 85 -5.89 5.62 -2.11
CA THR A 85 -5.22 4.34 -2.33
C THR A 85 -6.17 3.18 -2.14
N ASP A 86 -5.86 2.05 -2.75
CA ASP A 86 -6.60 0.80 -2.54
C ASP A 86 -6.48 0.29 -1.11
N THR A 87 -5.39 0.61 -0.40
CA THR A 87 -5.23 0.29 1.02
C THR A 87 -6.25 1.01 1.90
N GLN A 88 -6.58 2.25 1.59
CA GLN A 88 -7.63 3.00 2.30
C GLN A 88 -9.00 2.37 2.09
N LEU A 89 -9.29 1.94 0.87
CA LEU A 89 -10.52 1.22 0.56
C LEU A 89 -10.59 -0.12 1.29
N LEU A 90 -9.47 -0.84 1.36
CA LEU A 90 -9.38 -2.11 2.09
C LEU A 90 -9.62 -1.89 3.59
N ASP A 91 -9.03 -0.88 4.19
CA ASP A 91 -9.22 -0.56 5.60
C ASP A 91 -10.69 -0.23 5.92
N THR A 92 -11.35 0.49 5.04
CA THR A 92 -12.79 0.80 5.16
C THR A 92 -13.63 -0.48 5.06
N ALA A 93 -13.37 -1.32 4.05
CA ALA A 93 -14.06 -2.60 3.88
C ALA A 93 -13.85 -3.52 5.07
N PHE A 94 -12.63 -3.58 5.59
CA PHE A 94 -12.28 -4.37 6.78
C PHE A 94 -13.05 -3.89 8.02
N SER A 95 -13.09 -2.58 8.26
CA SER A 95 -13.83 -1.98 9.38
C SER A 95 -15.33 -2.25 9.29
N ASN A 96 -15.88 -2.32 8.08
CA ASN A 96 -17.28 -2.64 7.82
C ASN A 96 -17.56 -4.14 7.78
N LYS A 97 -16.56 -4.98 8.04
CA LYS A 97 -16.66 -6.45 7.94
C LYS A 97 -17.13 -6.93 6.56
N ALA A 98 -16.82 -6.17 5.52
CA ALA A 98 -17.11 -6.50 4.13
C ALA A 98 -15.99 -7.41 3.59
N TRP A 99 -15.97 -8.66 4.05
CA TRP A 99 -14.84 -9.59 3.87
C TRP A 99 -14.57 -9.91 2.39
N HIS A 100 -15.59 -10.09 1.58
CA HIS A 100 -15.41 -10.34 0.15
C HIS A 100 -14.81 -9.13 -0.56
N GLU A 101 -15.22 -7.92 -0.18
CA GLU A 101 -14.64 -6.68 -0.72
C GLU A 101 -13.17 -6.54 -0.34
N VAL A 102 -12.79 -6.90 0.89
CA VAL A 102 -11.38 -6.95 1.32
C VAL A 102 -10.57 -7.84 0.37
N LEU A 103 -11.08 -9.02 0.03
CA LEU A 103 -10.38 -9.94 -0.87
C LEU A 103 -10.32 -9.44 -2.31
N GLU A 104 -11.35 -8.75 -2.78
CA GLU A 104 -11.34 -8.12 -4.11
C GLU A 104 -10.28 -7.02 -4.22
N LEU A 105 -10.08 -6.27 -3.14
CA LEU A 105 -9.08 -5.20 -3.07
C LEU A 105 -7.66 -5.74 -2.90
N TYR A 106 -7.49 -6.84 -2.19
CA TYR A 106 -6.19 -7.46 -1.94
C TYR A 106 -5.77 -8.34 -3.12
N LYS A 107 -5.25 -7.72 -4.17
CA LYS A 107 -4.82 -8.42 -5.41
C LYS A 107 -3.44 -9.04 -5.28
N GLY A 108 -2.67 -8.63 -4.31
CA GLY A 108 -1.35 -9.13 -4.03
C GLY A 108 -0.73 -8.41 -2.84
N SER A 109 0.52 -8.73 -2.53
CA SER A 109 1.27 -8.12 -1.44
C SER A 109 1.43 -6.61 -1.66
N PHE A 110 1.40 -5.85 -0.58
CA PHE A 110 1.63 -4.40 -0.63
C PHE A 110 2.98 -4.09 -1.28
N LEU A 111 2.97 -3.24 -2.33
CA LEU A 111 4.14 -2.88 -3.13
C LEU A 111 4.90 -4.11 -3.65
N GLN A 112 4.16 -5.09 -4.17
CA GLN A 112 4.73 -6.32 -4.70
C GLN A 112 5.75 -6.03 -5.81
N GLY A 113 6.94 -6.63 -5.69
CA GLY A 113 8.01 -6.45 -6.65
C GLY A 113 8.75 -5.12 -6.55
N VAL A 114 8.33 -4.21 -5.68
CA VAL A 114 9.00 -2.93 -5.45
C VAL A 114 10.06 -3.12 -4.37
N HIS A 115 11.30 -2.94 -4.74
CA HIS A 115 12.44 -2.96 -3.84
C HIS A 115 13.58 -2.14 -4.44
N SER A 116 14.51 -1.70 -3.62
CA SER A 116 15.72 -1.02 -4.06
C SER A 116 16.83 -1.22 -3.03
N ASP A 117 18.04 -1.48 -3.51
CA ASP A 117 19.23 -1.57 -2.67
C ASP A 117 19.60 -0.20 -2.06
N ASP A 118 19.08 0.88 -2.64
CA ASP A 118 19.33 2.26 -2.20
C ASP A 118 18.36 2.72 -1.10
N TRP A 119 17.43 1.87 -0.68
CA TRP A 119 16.46 2.25 0.34
C TRP A 119 17.14 2.40 1.71
N ASN A 120 16.74 3.45 2.41
CA ASN A 120 17.00 3.58 3.83
C ASN A 120 16.34 2.42 4.59
N THR A 121 16.99 1.92 5.63
CA THR A 121 16.46 0.87 6.51
C THR A 121 15.06 1.22 7.02
N GLU A 122 14.82 2.50 7.32
CA GLU A 122 13.53 2.99 7.80
C GLU A 122 12.39 2.78 6.77
N ILE A 123 12.67 3.00 5.47
CA ILE A 123 11.72 2.72 4.39
C ILE A 123 11.50 1.21 4.23
N GLU A 124 12.57 0.41 4.29
CA GLU A 124 12.45 -1.05 4.21
C GLU A 124 11.57 -1.61 5.32
N GLU A 125 11.79 -1.17 6.55
CA GLU A 125 10.98 -1.56 7.71
C GLU A 125 9.54 -1.12 7.57
N TRP A 126 9.29 0.10 7.10
CA TRP A 126 7.95 0.61 6.85
C TRP A 126 7.20 -0.24 5.83
N VAL A 127 7.83 -0.55 4.70
CA VAL A 127 7.23 -1.40 3.66
C VAL A 127 6.94 -2.80 4.22
N TYR A 128 7.88 -3.39 4.94
CA TYR A 128 7.72 -4.71 5.55
C TYR A 128 6.54 -4.75 6.52
N GLN A 129 6.45 -3.79 7.43
CA GLN A 129 5.36 -3.69 8.40
C GLN A 129 4.00 -3.53 7.71
N LYS A 130 3.93 -2.72 6.66
CA LYS A 130 2.69 -2.54 5.90
C LYS A 130 2.30 -3.81 5.14
N ARG A 131 3.26 -4.52 4.56
CA ARG A 131 3.02 -5.82 3.92
C ARG A 131 2.38 -6.81 4.88
N GLU A 132 2.93 -6.94 6.08
CA GLU A 132 2.38 -7.83 7.10
C GLU A 132 1.00 -7.38 7.58
N ALA A 133 0.80 -6.09 7.81
CA ALA A 133 -0.47 -5.57 8.29
C ALA A 133 -1.60 -5.82 7.29
N PHE A 134 -1.38 -5.56 6.00
CA PHE A 134 -2.41 -5.80 4.98
C PHE A 134 -2.63 -7.28 4.70
N ALA A 135 -1.58 -8.08 4.70
CA ALA A 135 -1.70 -9.54 4.58
C ALA A 135 -2.50 -10.14 5.73
N SER A 136 -2.29 -9.67 6.96
CA SER A 136 -3.06 -10.10 8.13
C SER A 136 -4.55 -9.77 7.99
N LYS A 137 -4.90 -8.61 7.45
CA LYS A 137 -6.30 -8.24 7.19
C LYS A 137 -6.94 -9.13 6.14
N ALA A 138 -6.23 -9.41 5.05
CA ALA A 138 -6.70 -10.34 4.01
C ALA A 138 -6.89 -11.75 4.58
N ARG A 139 -5.95 -12.23 5.37
CA ARG A 139 -6.02 -13.51 6.05
C ARG A 139 -7.23 -13.59 6.98
N GLU A 140 -7.46 -12.57 7.78
CA GLU A 140 -8.61 -12.51 8.68
C GLU A 140 -9.93 -12.56 7.90
N ALA A 141 -10.03 -11.85 6.77
CA ALA A 141 -11.18 -11.91 5.89
C ALA A 141 -11.42 -13.33 5.35
N LEU A 142 -10.36 -14.02 4.92
CA LEU A 142 -10.43 -15.41 4.46
C LEU A 142 -10.95 -16.35 5.56
N LEU A 143 -10.47 -16.19 6.79
CA LEU A 143 -10.90 -17.01 7.93
C LEU A 143 -12.36 -16.74 8.30
N HIS A 144 -12.81 -15.49 8.27
CA HIS A 144 -14.22 -15.15 8.51
C HIS A 144 -15.14 -15.77 7.45
N ILE A 145 -14.75 -15.71 6.18
CA ILE A 145 -15.52 -16.32 5.10
C ILE A 145 -15.54 -17.85 5.27
N ALA A 146 -14.40 -18.45 5.61
CA ALA A 146 -14.33 -19.90 5.87
C ALA A 146 -15.28 -20.32 6.98
N GLN A 147 -15.33 -19.58 8.09
CA GLN A 147 -16.25 -19.84 9.19
C GLN A 147 -17.71 -19.71 8.76
N GLU A 148 -18.04 -18.71 7.98
CA GLU A 148 -19.41 -18.51 7.48
C GLU A 148 -19.84 -19.64 6.53
N GLU A 149 -18.94 -20.03 5.60
CA GLU A 149 -19.17 -21.18 4.73
C GLU A 149 -19.38 -22.48 5.50
N ALA A 150 -18.61 -22.70 6.57
CA ALA A 150 -18.77 -23.87 7.43
C ALA A 150 -20.12 -23.87 8.16
N LYS A 151 -20.57 -22.70 8.64
CA LYS A 151 -21.91 -22.57 9.26
C LYS A 151 -23.03 -22.89 8.28
N ASN A 152 -22.85 -22.61 7.00
CA ASN A 152 -23.80 -22.93 5.94
C ASN A 152 -23.57 -24.30 5.35
N GLN A 153 -22.79 -25.17 6.01
CA GLN A 153 -22.47 -26.53 5.60
C GLN A 153 -21.77 -26.66 4.24
N GLN A 154 -21.12 -25.56 3.79
CA GLN A 154 -20.31 -25.53 2.58
C GLN A 154 -18.85 -25.89 2.95
N PHE A 155 -18.63 -27.17 3.32
CA PHE A 155 -17.34 -27.57 3.91
C PHE A 155 -16.18 -27.56 2.93
N ASP A 156 -16.39 -27.86 1.64
CA ASP A 156 -15.35 -27.81 0.62
C ASP A 156 -14.90 -26.36 0.37
N SER A 157 -15.86 -25.45 0.28
CA SER A 157 -15.59 -24.01 0.14
C SER A 157 -14.87 -23.47 1.38
N ALA A 158 -15.35 -23.82 2.57
CA ALA A 158 -14.72 -23.42 3.83
C ALA A 158 -13.25 -23.86 3.89
N ALA A 159 -12.97 -25.11 3.52
CA ALA A 159 -11.61 -25.65 3.49
C ALA A 159 -10.72 -24.90 2.50
N GLN A 160 -11.23 -24.52 1.32
CA GLN A 160 -10.49 -23.77 0.33
C GLN A 160 -10.10 -22.38 0.83
N TYR A 161 -11.03 -21.66 1.48
CA TYR A 161 -10.74 -20.36 2.08
C TYR A 161 -9.73 -20.46 3.23
N ALA A 162 -9.86 -21.44 4.09
CA ALA A 162 -8.92 -21.68 5.18
C ALA A 162 -7.52 -22.00 4.66
N LEU A 163 -7.41 -22.79 3.59
CA LEU A 163 -6.14 -23.13 2.97
C LEU A 163 -5.48 -21.91 2.33
N LYS A 164 -6.25 -21.05 1.66
CA LYS A 164 -5.76 -19.78 1.14
C LYS A 164 -5.21 -18.89 2.25
N ALA A 165 -5.90 -18.82 3.39
CA ALA A 165 -5.45 -18.07 4.56
C ALA A 165 -4.11 -18.59 5.08
N TYR A 166 -3.95 -19.89 5.14
CA TYR A 166 -2.72 -20.55 5.61
C TYR A 166 -1.53 -20.26 4.69
N HIS A 167 -1.74 -20.24 3.37
CA HIS A 167 -0.69 -20.02 2.38
C HIS A 167 -0.45 -18.55 2.03
N LEU A 168 -1.14 -17.62 2.66
CA LEU A 168 -0.99 -16.20 2.32
C LEU A 168 0.39 -15.69 2.73
N LYS A 169 1.16 -15.21 1.74
CA LYS A 169 2.51 -14.68 1.94
C LYS A 169 2.48 -13.36 2.72
N ALA A 170 3.52 -13.12 3.50
CA ALA A 170 3.70 -11.93 4.34
C ALA A 170 2.64 -11.76 5.43
N ALA A 171 1.83 -12.78 5.70
CA ALA A 171 0.99 -12.84 6.91
C ALA A 171 1.77 -13.50 8.05
N PRO A 172 1.52 -13.12 9.32
CA PRO A 172 2.10 -13.84 10.46
C PRO A 172 1.74 -15.32 10.42
N GLU A 173 2.67 -16.19 10.82
CA GLU A 173 2.37 -17.62 10.93
C GLU A 173 1.24 -17.85 11.92
N PRO A 174 0.29 -18.79 11.62
CA PRO A 174 -0.74 -19.10 12.58
C PRO A 174 -0.14 -19.69 13.85
N GLU A 175 -0.59 -19.19 15.00
CA GLU A 175 -0.24 -19.83 16.26
C GLU A 175 -0.81 -21.25 16.26
N LEU A 176 0.05 -22.22 16.52
CA LEU A 176 -0.38 -23.61 16.69
C LEU A 176 -1.02 -23.70 18.07
N GLU A 177 -2.35 -23.87 18.11
CA GLU A 177 -3.06 -24.24 19.32
C GLU A 177 -2.82 -25.71 19.66
#